data_f1076e79c8e2f50c351e8b4826270fb7
#
_entry.id   f1076e79c8e2f50c351e8b4826270fb7
#
_cell.length_a   1.000
_cell.length_b   1.000
_cell.length_c   1.000
_cell.angle_alpha   90.00
_cell.angle_beta   90.00
_cell.angle_gamma   90.00
#
_symmetry.space_group_name_H-M   'P 1'
#
loop_
_entity.id
_entity.type
_entity.pdbx_description
1 polymer ?
#
loop_
_entity_poly.entity_id
_entity_poly.type
_entity_poly.pdbx_seq_one_letter_code
_entity_poly.pdbx_strand_id
1 'polypeptide(L)'
;MGAGTTRNGVAYDSTELDRIDRRFWREIWESVPAEIAEERGIESRRFGAIQVTVVRDLGRVRMMNLVLGTAEGEQRDLEAAVAWAEERSTPYVSLTPGLPGSAAAEAWLRENGFEPSYAWMKFVRDPHPPRFPEPDGIEVVELGSPDEAPFGTIAAHGFGMPAWGAEFFAHLPGRPGWRCYVARIDGEAQACGAMLIAEGIAELGIGATLEEARGRGCQTALLRRRMSDAAAAGCRTLLVETGERVPDRPAASYRNILKAGFEEAYLRPNWQRPS
;
A
#
# COMPACT_ATOMS: atom_id res chain seq x y z
N MET A 1 -13.49 17.39 -8.42
CA MET A 1 -13.96 16.03 -8.76
C MET A 1 -12.76 15.28 -9.33
N GLY A 2 -12.30 14.25 -8.62
CA GLY A 2 -11.11 13.46 -8.97
C GLY A 2 -11.36 12.36 -10.01
N ALA A 3 -12.42 12.49 -10.84
CA ALA A 3 -12.75 11.49 -11.86
C ALA A 3 -11.67 11.44 -12.94
N GLY A 4 -11.17 10.25 -13.21
CA GLY A 4 -10.19 9.96 -14.24
C GLY A 4 -10.56 8.73 -15.05
N THR A 5 -9.86 8.54 -16.15
CA THR A 5 -9.99 7.37 -17.00
C THR A 5 -8.60 6.92 -17.42
N THR A 6 -8.32 5.65 -17.30
CA THR A 6 -7.07 5.08 -17.77
C THR A 6 -6.98 5.09 -19.30
N ARG A 7 -5.83 4.73 -19.85
CA ARG A 7 -5.60 4.71 -21.30
C ARG A 7 -6.59 3.81 -22.07
N ASN A 8 -7.02 2.70 -21.48
CA ASN A 8 -7.93 1.76 -22.13
C ASN A 8 -9.39 1.88 -21.61
N GLY A 9 -9.70 2.92 -20.86
CA GLY A 9 -11.07 3.30 -20.53
C GLY A 9 -11.59 2.86 -19.16
N VAL A 10 -10.75 2.34 -18.26
CA VAL A 10 -11.18 2.06 -16.88
C VAL A 10 -11.39 3.37 -16.14
N ALA A 11 -12.63 3.62 -15.72
CA ALA A 11 -12.99 4.81 -14.97
C ALA A 11 -12.57 4.66 -13.48
N TYR A 12 -12.11 5.75 -12.87
CA TYR A 12 -11.79 5.80 -11.45
C TYR A 12 -12.05 7.18 -10.86
N ASP A 13 -12.16 7.26 -9.55
CA ASP A 13 -12.20 8.52 -8.81
C ASP A 13 -11.00 8.57 -7.85
N SER A 14 -10.07 9.48 -8.12
CA SER A 14 -8.84 9.64 -7.31
C SER A 14 -9.14 9.96 -5.85
N THR A 15 -10.28 10.64 -5.55
CA THR A 15 -10.68 10.95 -4.18
C THR A 15 -11.06 9.70 -3.42
N GLU A 16 -11.84 8.82 -4.06
CA GLU A 16 -12.19 7.53 -3.47
C GLU A 16 -10.96 6.64 -3.27
N LEU A 17 -10.10 6.55 -4.30
CA LEU A 17 -8.88 5.75 -4.23
C LEU A 17 -7.94 6.25 -3.13
N ASP A 18 -7.73 7.56 -3.02
CA ASP A 18 -6.89 8.17 -1.97
C ASP A 18 -7.44 7.88 -0.57
N ARG A 19 -8.76 7.93 -0.40
CA ARG A 19 -9.40 7.64 0.89
C ARG A 19 -9.24 6.18 1.30
N ILE A 20 -9.38 5.23 0.36
CA ILE A 20 -9.17 3.80 0.63
C ILE A 20 -7.70 3.53 0.93
N ASP A 21 -6.78 4.08 0.17
CA ASP A 21 -5.34 3.96 0.40
C ASP A 21 -4.91 4.50 1.78
N ARG A 22 -5.42 5.67 2.19
CA ARG A 22 -5.20 6.18 3.54
C ARG A 22 -5.72 5.23 4.62
N ARG A 23 -6.89 4.64 4.40
CA ARG A 23 -7.46 3.65 5.30
C ARG A 23 -6.59 2.39 5.35
N PHE A 24 -6.14 1.89 4.19
CA PHE A 24 -5.26 0.73 4.08
C PHE A 24 -3.99 0.93 4.91
N TRP A 25 -3.27 2.02 4.70
CA TRP A 25 -2.06 2.34 5.45
C TRP A 25 -2.34 2.53 6.94
N ARG A 26 -3.35 3.29 7.31
CA ARG A 26 -3.72 3.50 8.72
C ARG A 26 -3.97 2.18 9.45
N GLU A 27 -4.75 1.29 8.88
CA GLU A 27 -5.12 0.04 9.54
C GLU A 27 -3.93 -0.92 9.71
N ILE A 28 -2.91 -0.84 8.87
CA ILE A 28 -1.64 -1.55 9.06
C ILE A 28 -0.99 -1.11 10.39
N TRP A 29 -0.86 0.19 10.62
CA TRP A 29 -0.26 0.70 11.87
C TRP A 29 -1.15 0.44 13.09
N GLU A 30 -2.44 0.62 12.95
CA GLU A 30 -3.42 0.36 14.01
C GLU A 30 -3.57 -1.14 14.34
N SER A 31 -3.05 -2.04 13.51
CA SER A 31 -3.05 -3.48 13.78
C SER A 31 -1.97 -3.91 14.75
N VAL A 32 -0.93 -3.10 14.91
CA VAL A 32 0.20 -3.43 15.78
C VAL A 32 -0.25 -3.37 17.25
N PRO A 33 0.08 -4.40 18.06
CA PRO A 33 -0.22 -4.38 19.49
C PRO A 33 0.34 -3.15 20.20
N ALA A 34 -0.41 -2.60 21.14
CA ALA A 34 -0.08 -1.35 21.82
C ALA A 34 1.31 -1.38 22.50
N GLU A 35 1.67 -2.50 23.10
CA GLU A 35 2.98 -2.69 23.76
C GLU A 35 4.13 -2.57 22.75
N ILE A 36 3.99 -3.17 21.58
CA ILE A 36 4.99 -3.09 20.51
C ILE A 36 5.01 -1.68 19.90
N ALA A 37 3.84 -1.08 19.71
CA ALA A 37 3.74 0.27 19.21
C ALA A 37 4.45 1.28 20.12
N GLU A 38 4.29 1.15 21.44
CA GLU A 38 5.00 1.97 22.42
C GLU A 38 6.50 1.71 22.41
N GLU A 39 6.93 0.44 22.43
CA GLU A 39 8.34 0.04 22.41
C GLU A 39 9.06 0.58 21.18
N ARG A 40 8.45 0.47 20.00
CA ARG A 40 9.04 0.87 18.69
C ARG A 40 8.77 2.31 18.30
N GLY A 41 7.97 3.03 19.10
CA GLY A 41 7.57 4.40 18.82
C GLY A 41 6.74 4.52 17.54
N ILE A 42 5.72 3.67 17.41
CA ILE A 42 4.73 3.76 16.33
C ILE A 42 3.63 4.70 16.78
N GLU A 43 3.55 5.85 16.16
CA GLU A 43 2.58 6.86 16.49
C GLU A 43 1.76 7.27 15.28
N SER A 44 0.46 7.42 15.45
CA SER A 44 -0.45 7.95 14.42
C SER A 44 -1.21 9.14 14.96
N ARG A 45 -1.34 10.20 14.13
CA ARG A 45 -2.09 11.42 14.48
C ARG A 45 -2.84 11.96 13.27
N ARG A 46 -3.98 12.59 13.54
CA ARG A 46 -4.77 13.29 12.52
C ARG A 46 -4.72 14.80 12.74
N PHE A 47 -4.62 15.52 11.61
CA PHE A 47 -4.70 16.97 11.53
C PHE A 47 -5.75 17.30 10.46
N GLY A 48 -6.98 17.57 10.89
CA GLY A 48 -8.10 17.65 9.96
C GLY A 48 -8.27 16.38 9.13
N ALA A 49 -8.19 16.49 7.80
CA ALA A 49 -8.22 15.36 6.86
C ALA A 49 -6.88 14.64 6.72
N ILE A 50 -5.78 15.27 7.14
CA ILE A 50 -4.42 14.73 6.99
C ILE A 50 -4.15 13.70 8.08
N GLN A 51 -3.60 12.59 7.67
CA GLN A 51 -3.15 11.51 8.55
C GLN A 51 -1.63 11.42 8.53
N VAL A 52 -1.04 11.36 9.70
CA VAL A 52 0.40 11.14 9.88
C VAL A 52 0.62 9.86 10.64
N THR A 53 1.57 9.08 10.18
CA THR A 53 2.08 7.92 10.90
C THR A 53 3.59 7.96 10.90
N VAL A 54 4.21 7.75 12.06
CA VAL A 54 5.65 7.70 12.25
C VAL A 54 6.04 6.44 13.00
N VAL A 55 7.24 5.95 12.72
CA VAL A 55 7.86 4.80 13.38
C VAL A 55 9.26 5.24 13.80
N ARG A 56 9.45 5.56 15.07
CA ARG A 56 10.72 6.11 15.59
C ARG A 56 11.90 5.21 15.27
N ASP A 57 11.78 3.90 15.49
CA ASP A 57 12.85 2.92 15.26
C ASP A 57 13.18 2.74 13.77
N LEU A 58 12.31 3.21 12.88
CA LEU A 58 12.49 3.29 11.43
C LEU A 58 12.46 4.72 10.92
N GLY A 59 12.86 5.70 11.72
CA GLY A 59 12.72 7.12 11.43
C GLY A 59 13.39 7.59 10.12
N ARG A 60 14.37 6.84 9.62
CA ARG A 60 15.02 7.10 8.33
C ARG A 60 14.43 6.31 7.16
N VAL A 61 13.55 5.36 7.44
CA VAL A 61 12.84 4.58 6.41
C VAL A 61 11.58 5.33 6.03
N ARG A 62 11.70 6.27 5.11
CA ARG A 62 10.66 7.25 4.77
C ARG A 62 9.31 6.62 4.44
N MET A 63 9.29 5.47 3.75
CA MET A 63 8.05 4.76 3.41
C MET A 63 7.29 4.22 4.62
N MET A 64 7.93 4.16 5.79
CA MET A 64 7.29 3.80 7.05
C MET A 64 6.82 5.02 7.84
N ASN A 65 7.11 6.24 7.35
CA ASN A 65 6.80 7.51 7.98
C ASN A 65 6.07 8.38 6.96
N LEU A 66 4.75 8.42 7.02
CA LEU A 66 3.90 8.96 5.97
C LEU A 66 3.02 10.09 6.47
N VAL A 67 2.92 11.14 5.66
CA VAL A 67 1.90 12.18 5.75
C VAL A 67 0.98 12.01 4.54
N LEU A 68 -0.26 11.61 4.76
CA LEU A 68 -1.24 11.24 3.73
C LEU A 68 -2.46 12.16 3.78
N GLY A 69 -3.18 12.31 2.66
CA GLY A 69 -4.38 13.13 2.57
C GLY A 69 -4.10 14.63 2.47
N THR A 70 -2.92 15.01 2.04
CA THR A 70 -2.43 16.39 2.00
C THR A 70 -3.26 17.31 1.09
N ALA A 71 -3.87 16.76 0.04
CA ALA A 71 -4.71 17.50 -0.88
C ALA A 71 -6.15 17.76 -0.36
N GLU A 72 -6.55 17.15 0.74
CA GLU A 72 -7.86 17.33 1.37
C GLU A 72 -7.80 18.17 2.65
N GLY A 73 -6.60 18.39 3.20
CA GLY A 73 -6.37 19.19 4.39
C GLY A 73 -6.32 20.69 4.10
N GLU A 74 -6.62 21.50 5.11
CA GLU A 74 -6.32 22.93 5.09
C GLU A 74 -4.80 23.14 5.20
N GLN A 75 -4.28 24.25 4.71
CA GLN A 75 -2.85 24.54 4.76
C GLN A 75 -2.30 24.48 6.20
N ARG A 76 -3.00 25.06 7.18
CA ARG A 76 -2.60 25.00 8.60
C ARG A 76 -2.47 23.56 9.14
N ASP A 77 -3.31 22.64 8.65
CA ASP A 77 -3.28 21.24 9.04
C ASP A 77 -2.07 20.54 8.41
N LEU A 78 -1.73 20.90 7.15
CA LEU A 78 -0.51 20.42 6.49
C LEU A 78 0.75 20.88 7.20
N GLU A 79 0.82 22.16 7.58
CA GLU A 79 1.92 22.74 8.36
C GLU A 79 2.11 22.00 9.69
N ALA A 80 1.02 21.83 10.44
CA ALA A 80 1.06 21.15 11.73
C ALA A 80 1.40 19.66 11.61
N ALA A 81 0.89 18.99 10.57
CA ALA A 81 1.15 17.58 10.29
C ALA A 81 2.62 17.32 9.97
N VAL A 82 3.18 18.14 9.07
CA VAL A 82 4.59 18.06 8.66
C VAL A 82 5.51 18.35 9.84
N ALA A 83 5.27 19.43 10.58
CA ALA A 83 6.06 19.79 11.76
C ALA A 83 6.06 18.66 12.80
N TRP A 84 4.90 18.09 13.08
CA TRP A 84 4.79 16.97 14.03
C TRP A 84 5.55 15.74 13.57
N ALA A 85 5.52 15.43 12.26
CA ALA A 85 6.23 14.29 11.70
C ALA A 85 7.75 14.50 11.70
N GLU A 86 8.23 15.68 11.32
CA GLU A 86 9.65 16.03 11.27
C GLU A 86 10.34 16.06 12.63
N GLU A 87 9.60 16.38 13.70
CA GLU A 87 10.10 16.25 15.07
C GLU A 87 10.44 14.79 15.47
N ARG A 88 9.88 13.80 14.78
CA ARG A 88 9.93 12.37 15.15
C ARG A 88 10.65 11.48 14.15
N SER A 89 10.68 11.88 12.88
CA SER A 89 11.17 11.04 11.79
C SER A 89 11.58 11.88 10.58
N THR A 90 11.92 11.19 9.48
CA THR A 90 12.10 11.79 8.15
C THR A 90 10.96 11.31 7.24
N PRO A 91 9.80 11.99 7.23
CA PRO A 91 8.62 11.49 6.55
C PRO A 91 8.69 11.66 5.02
N TYR A 92 7.90 10.85 4.32
CA TYR A 92 7.37 11.22 3.03
C TYR A 92 6.04 11.97 3.20
N VAL A 93 5.93 13.09 2.50
CA VAL A 93 4.65 13.80 2.35
C VAL A 93 4.06 13.37 1.01
N SER A 94 3.07 12.50 1.04
CA SER A 94 2.46 11.96 -0.17
C SER A 94 1.36 12.90 -0.68
N LEU A 95 1.41 13.22 -1.97
CA LEU A 95 0.46 14.13 -2.60
C LEU A 95 -0.26 13.42 -3.76
N THR A 96 -1.55 13.17 -3.60
CA THR A 96 -2.37 12.62 -4.69
C THR A 96 -2.71 13.72 -5.68
N PRO A 97 -2.32 13.58 -6.95
CA PRO A 97 -2.57 14.60 -7.97
C PRO A 97 -4.04 14.65 -8.40
N GLY A 98 -4.47 15.80 -8.92
CA GLY A 98 -5.81 15.97 -9.49
C GLY A 98 -6.94 16.15 -8.47
N LEU A 99 -6.66 16.12 -7.17
CA LEU A 99 -7.61 16.50 -6.13
C LEU A 99 -7.70 18.03 -6.01
N PRO A 100 -8.83 18.57 -5.53
CA PRO A 100 -9.04 20.04 -5.49
C PRO A 100 -7.94 20.82 -4.78
N GLY A 101 -7.36 20.29 -3.72
CA GLY A 101 -6.29 20.95 -2.96
C GLY A 101 -4.87 20.64 -3.43
N SER A 102 -4.68 19.77 -4.45
CA SER A 102 -3.35 19.28 -4.84
C SER A 102 -2.40 20.41 -5.23
N ALA A 103 -2.89 21.39 -6.00
CA ALA A 103 -2.06 22.50 -6.45
C ALA A 103 -1.61 23.40 -5.29
N ALA A 104 -2.49 23.66 -4.33
CA ALA A 104 -2.16 24.46 -3.14
C ALA A 104 -1.16 23.71 -2.22
N ALA A 105 -1.37 22.42 -2.00
CA ALA A 105 -0.46 21.60 -1.23
C ALA A 105 0.93 21.50 -1.91
N GLU A 106 0.97 21.33 -3.23
CA GLU A 106 2.22 21.31 -3.98
C GLU A 106 2.97 22.66 -3.89
N ALA A 107 2.28 23.77 -4.03
CA ALA A 107 2.87 25.09 -3.91
C ALA A 107 3.49 25.28 -2.51
N TRP A 108 2.74 24.96 -1.46
CA TRP A 108 3.24 25.02 -0.08
C TRP A 108 4.47 24.14 0.13
N LEU A 109 4.45 22.89 -0.36
CA LEU A 109 5.60 21.99 -0.24
C LEU A 109 6.86 22.58 -0.88
N ARG A 110 6.75 23.13 -2.09
CA ARG A 110 7.88 23.78 -2.80
C ARG A 110 8.40 24.99 -2.04
N GLU A 111 7.51 25.87 -1.58
CA GLU A 111 7.85 27.08 -0.83
C GLU A 111 8.53 26.76 0.49
N ASN A 112 8.21 25.60 1.08
CA ASN A 112 8.83 25.13 2.32
C ASN A 112 10.01 24.15 2.10
N GLY A 113 10.59 24.13 0.90
CA GLY A 113 11.84 23.42 0.60
C GLY A 113 11.71 21.92 0.46
N PHE A 114 10.50 21.43 0.15
CA PHE A 114 10.31 20.03 -0.24
C PHE A 114 10.52 19.85 -1.73
N GLU A 115 11.06 18.71 -2.10
CA GLU A 115 11.25 18.30 -3.49
C GLU A 115 10.54 16.96 -3.75
N PRO A 116 10.00 16.75 -4.96
CA PRO A 116 9.45 15.46 -5.35
C PRO A 116 10.57 14.40 -5.35
N SER A 117 10.25 13.25 -4.81
CA SER A 117 11.11 12.10 -4.71
C SER A 117 10.47 10.91 -5.40
N TYR A 118 10.82 9.70 -4.98
CA TYR A 118 10.26 8.46 -5.48
C TYR A 118 8.74 8.45 -5.42
N ALA A 119 8.08 8.07 -6.52
CA ALA A 119 6.64 8.05 -6.62
C ALA A 119 6.07 6.63 -6.58
N TRP A 120 4.81 6.54 -6.19
CA TRP A 120 4.02 5.32 -6.28
C TRP A 120 3.10 5.39 -7.48
N MET A 121 3.17 4.38 -8.35
CA MET A 121 2.20 4.21 -9.42
C MET A 121 0.97 3.51 -8.85
N LYS A 122 -0.17 4.17 -8.97
CA LYS A 122 -1.48 3.60 -8.69
C LYS A 122 -2.04 2.96 -9.96
N PHE A 123 -2.53 1.73 -9.80
CA PHE A 123 -3.15 0.96 -10.88
C PHE A 123 -4.57 0.62 -10.49
N VAL A 124 -5.44 0.66 -11.47
CA VAL A 124 -6.85 0.27 -11.31
C VAL A 124 -7.23 -0.82 -12.30
N ARG A 125 -8.26 -1.56 -11.95
CA ARG A 125 -8.85 -2.59 -12.78
C ARG A 125 -10.31 -2.79 -12.44
N ASP A 126 -11.12 -3.12 -13.46
CA ASP A 126 -12.46 -3.62 -13.24
C ASP A 126 -12.43 -4.99 -12.57
N PRO A 127 -13.43 -5.33 -11.73
CA PRO A 127 -13.44 -6.54 -10.92
C PRO A 127 -13.83 -7.81 -11.71
N HIS A 128 -13.39 -7.93 -12.95
CA HIS A 128 -13.61 -9.15 -13.71
C HIS A 128 -12.65 -10.26 -13.27
N PRO A 129 -13.08 -11.52 -13.26
CA PRO A 129 -12.19 -12.64 -12.99
C PRO A 129 -10.94 -12.61 -13.87
N PRO A 130 -9.79 -13.03 -13.34
CA PRO A 130 -8.55 -13.05 -14.11
C PRO A 130 -8.62 -14.01 -15.28
N ARG A 131 -8.11 -13.59 -16.44
CA ARG A 131 -8.12 -14.41 -17.68
C ARG A 131 -6.83 -15.18 -17.92
N PHE A 132 -5.84 -15.05 -17.06
CA PHE A 132 -4.59 -15.80 -17.14
C PHE A 132 -4.69 -17.11 -16.32
N PRO A 133 -3.96 -18.17 -16.73
CA PRO A 133 -4.02 -19.48 -16.07
C PRO A 133 -3.51 -19.40 -14.63
N GLU A 134 -3.98 -20.33 -13.82
CA GLU A 134 -3.44 -20.55 -12.50
C GLU A 134 -2.07 -21.24 -12.62
N PRO A 135 -1.04 -20.75 -11.92
CA PRO A 135 0.25 -21.42 -11.90
C PRO A 135 0.16 -22.80 -11.24
N ASP A 136 0.78 -23.80 -11.84
CA ASP A 136 0.80 -25.16 -11.31
C ASP A 136 1.63 -25.27 -10.04
N GLY A 137 1.24 -26.18 -9.15
CA GLY A 137 1.99 -26.52 -7.93
C GLY A 137 1.99 -25.42 -6.85
N ILE A 138 1.08 -24.45 -6.94
CA ILE A 138 0.94 -23.39 -5.96
C ILE A 138 -0.46 -23.43 -5.35
N GLU A 139 -0.52 -23.65 -4.05
CA GLU A 139 -1.75 -23.52 -3.28
C GLU A 139 -1.86 -22.12 -2.66
N VAL A 140 -2.99 -21.43 -2.86
CA VAL A 140 -3.25 -20.14 -2.19
C VAL A 140 -4.31 -20.31 -1.12
N VAL A 141 -3.88 -20.09 0.13
CA VAL A 141 -4.73 -20.22 1.32
C VAL A 141 -5.06 -18.83 1.86
N GLU A 142 -6.34 -18.59 2.15
CA GLU A 142 -6.77 -17.42 2.91
C GLU A 142 -6.62 -17.69 4.40
N LEU A 143 -6.13 -16.72 5.14
CA LEU A 143 -5.90 -16.82 6.59
C LEU A 143 -7.05 -16.19 7.36
N GLY A 144 -7.61 -16.92 8.31
CA GLY A 144 -8.66 -16.45 9.21
C GLY A 144 -8.16 -15.89 10.53
N SER A 145 -6.90 -16.20 10.89
CA SER A 145 -6.26 -15.67 12.11
C SER A 145 -4.77 -15.44 11.93
N PRO A 146 -4.14 -14.65 12.84
CA PRO A 146 -2.69 -14.41 12.83
C PRO A 146 -1.82 -15.66 12.98
N ASP A 147 -2.33 -16.70 13.65
CA ASP A 147 -1.54 -17.87 14.02
C ASP A 147 -1.49 -18.95 12.92
N GLU A 148 -2.25 -18.80 11.84
CA GLU A 148 -2.37 -19.84 10.81
C GLU A 148 -1.14 -19.99 9.92
N ALA A 149 -0.36 -18.93 9.75
CA ALA A 149 0.86 -18.96 8.93
C ALA A 149 1.76 -17.74 9.22
N PRO A 150 3.05 -17.81 8.82
CA PRO A 150 4.01 -16.72 9.06
C PRO A 150 3.83 -15.53 8.11
N PHE A 151 2.59 -15.02 7.98
CA PHE A 151 2.24 -13.93 7.07
C PHE A 151 3.11 -12.70 7.30
N GLY A 152 3.19 -12.23 8.55
CA GLY A 152 3.97 -11.05 8.92
C GLY A 152 5.46 -11.24 8.66
N THR A 153 6.00 -12.42 8.96
CA THR A 153 7.41 -12.74 8.73
C THR A 153 7.76 -12.72 7.24
N ILE A 154 6.91 -13.31 6.38
CA ILE A 154 7.12 -13.30 4.93
C ILE A 154 7.06 -11.87 4.39
N ALA A 155 6.09 -11.07 4.87
CA ALA A 155 5.95 -9.67 4.47
C ALA A 155 7.19 -8.85 4.87
N ALA A 156 7.59 -8.91 6.15
CA ALA A 156 8.74 -8.18 6.65
C ALA A 156 10.03 -8.54 5.92
N HIS A 157 10.28 -9.84 5.70
CA HIS A 157 11.44 -10.31 4.93
C HIS A 157 11.42 -9.77 3.49
N GLY A 158 10.27 -9.86 2.82
CA GLY A 158 10.12 -9.40 1.44
C GLY A 158 10.29 -7.90 1.26
N PHE A 159 10.00 -7.11 2.30
CA PHE A 159 10.21 -5.66 2.33
C PHE A 159 11.55 -5.24 2.92
N GLY A 160 12.42 -6.19 3.27
CA GLY A 160 13.74 -5.90 3.84
C GLY A 160 13.68 -5.23 5.22
N MET A 161 12.62 -5.50 5.99
CA MET A 161 12.43 -4.97 7.33
C MET A 161 13.19 -5.80 8.36
N PRO A 162 13.54 -5.22 9.52
CA PRO A 162 14.02 -6.01 10.65
C PRO A 162 12.96 -7.02 11.10
N ALA A 163 13.38 -8.09 11.79
CA ALA A 163 12.49 -9.19 12.18
C ALA A 163 11.22 -8.71 12.93
N TRP A 164 11.35 -7.73 13.82
CA TRP A 164 10.21 -7.16 14.53
C TRP A 164 9.21 -6.44 13.59
N GLY A 165 9.62 -6.07 12.38
CA GLY A 165 8.73 -5.51 11.36
C GLY A 165 7.61 -6.46 10.93
N ALA A 166 7.70 -7.75 11.27
CA ALA A 166 6.62 -8.70 11.09
C ALA A 166 5.33 -8.27 11.78
N GLU A 167 5.43 -7.57 12.90
CA GLU A 167 4.30 -7.10 13.71
C GLU A 167 3.37 -6.12 12.97
N PHE A 168 3.89 -5.38 11.98
CA PHE A 168 3.04 -4.52 11.15
C PHE A 168 1.99 -5.30 10.36
N PHE A 169 2.26 -6.56 10.08
CA PHE A 169 1.42 -7.36 9.18
C PHE A 169 0.81 -8.57 9.85
N ALA A 170 1.44 -9.07 10.92
CA ALA A 170 1.05 -10.30 11.59
C ALA A 170 -0.40 -10.28 12.09
N HIS A 171 -0.91 -9.13 12.49
CA HIS A 171 -2.23 -8.97 13.09
C HIS A 171 -3.32 -8.53 12.10
N LEU A 172 -3.06 -8.55 10.80
CA LEU A 172 -4.05 -8.25 9.77
C LEU A 172 -5.00 -9.43 9.46
N PRO A 173 -4.56 -10.72 9.45
CA PRO A 173 -5.46 -11.83 9.22
C PRO A 173 -6.62 -11.86 10.22
N GLY A 174 -7.85 -12.05 9.71
CA GLY A 174 -9.07 -12.06 10.51
C GLY A 174 -9.65 -10.68 10.88
N ARG A 175 -8.98 -9.58 10.56
CA ARG A 175 -9.55 -8.24 10.81
C ARG A 175 -10.69 -7.93 9.83
N PRO A 176 -11.74 -7.23 10.29
CA PRO A 176 -12.84 -6.84 9.42
C PRO A 176 -12.37 -6.04 8.18
N GLY A 177 -12.83 -6.48 7.01
CA GLY A 177 -12.45 -5.88 5.73
C GLY A 177 -11.13 -6.38 5.15
N TRP A 178 -10.25 -6.97 5.95
CA TRP A 178 -9.00 -7.55 5.50
C TRP A 178 -9.16 -9.00 5.06
N ARG A 179 -8.48 -9.35 3.97
CA ARG A 179 -8.29 -10.72 3.51
C ARG A 179 -6.81 -10.94 3.25
N CYS A 180 -6.23 -11.84 4.00
CA CYS A 180 -4.78 -12.12 3.95
C CYS A 180 -4.56 -13.53 3.41
N TYR A 181 -3.55 -13.69 2.57
CA TYR A 181 -3.29 -14.94 1.88
C TYR A 181 -1.82 -15.30 1.94
N VAL A 182 -1.56 -16.59 1.97
CA VAL A 182 -0.23 -17.15 1.68
C VAL A 182 -0.29 -18.06 0.47
N ALA A 183 0.78 -18.05 -0.33
CA ALA A 183 1.00 -19.02 -1.38
C ALA A 183 1.99 -20.08 -0.88
N ARG A 184 1.58 -21.33 -0.98
CA ARG A 184 2.37 -22.49 -0.55
C ARG A 184 2.91 -23.24 -1.76
N ILE A 185 4.13 -23.70 -1.64
CA ILE A 185 4.77 -24.65 -2.55
C ILE A 185 5.23 -25.84 -1.71
N ASP A 186 4.85 -27.04 -2.09
CA ASP A 186 5.16 -28.27 -1.35
C ASP A 186 4.73 -28.20 0.12
N GLY A 187 3.59 -27.52 0.40
CA GLY A 187 3.04 -27.30 1.75
C GLY A 187 3.62 -26.12 2.52
N GLU A 188 4.77 -25.57 2.10
CA GLU A 188 5.47 -24.48 2.79
C GLU A 188 5.02 -23.12 2.28
N ALA A 189 4.74 -22.18 3.19
CA ALA A 189 4.37 -20.79 2.84
C ALA A 189 5.59 -20.03 2.32
N GLN A 190 5.53 -19.62 1.04
CA GLN A 190 6.64 -19.01 0.30
C GLN A 190 6.37 -17.56 -0.11
N ALA A 191 5.12 -17.14 -0.09
CA ALA A 191 4.75 -15.78 -0.44
C ALA A 191 3.47 -15.38 0.30
N CYS A 192 3.26 -14.08 0.41
CA CYS A 192 2.05 -13.53 1.00
C CYS A 192 1.47 -12.40 0.15
N GLY A 193 0.22 -12.06 0.45
CA GLY A 193 -0.45 -10.90 -0.10
C GLY A 193 -1.74 -10.63 0.64
N ALA A 194 -2.10 -9.36 0.78
CA ALA A 194 -3.34 -8.96 1.41
C ALA A 194 -4.21 -8.11 0.48
N MET A 195 -5.46 -7.95 0.84
CA MET A 195 -6.32 -6.89 0.33
C MET A 195 -7.23 -6.36 1.43
N LEU A 196 -7.52 -5.08 1.37
CA LEU A 196 -8.57 -4.42 2.14
C LEU A 196 -9.78 -4.21 1.23
N ILE A 197 -10.94 -4.69 1.64
CA ILE A 197 -12.21 -4.42 0.97
C ILE A 197 -12.97 -3.38 1.77
N ALA A 198 -13.20 -2.23 1.17
CA ALA A 198 -13.98 -1.16 1.76
C ALA A 198 -14.74 -0.39 0.67
N GLU A 199 -15.99 -0.03 0.96
CA GLU A 199 -16.82 0.84 0.12
C GLU A 199 -16.91 0.41 -1.37
N GLY A 200 -16.86 -0.92 -1.62
CA GLY A 200 -16.90 -1.49 -2.96
C GLY A 200 -15.59 -1.39 -3.74
N ILE A 201 -14.48 -1.05 -3.07
CA ILE A 201 -13.13 -1.06 -3.63
C ILE A 201 -12.31 -2.12 -2.89
N ALA A 202 -11.53 -2.89 -3.64
CA ALA A 202 -10.53 -3.80 -3.09
C ALA A 202 -9.13 -3.24 -3.35
N GLU A 203 -8.43 -2.83 -2.31
CA GLU A 203 -7.03 -2.44 -2.41
C GLU A 203 -6.14 -3.64 -2.12
N LEU A 204 -5.34 -4.04 -3.12
CA LEU A 204 -4.42 -5.15 -3.06
C LEU A 204 -3.03 -4.64 -2.65
N GLY A 205 -2.48 -5.17 -1.56
CA GLY A 205 -1.16 -4.78 -1.07
C GLY A 205 -0.41 -5.92 -0.38
N ILE A 206 0.66 -5.57 0.30
CA ILE A 206 1.50 -6.47 1.11
C ILE A 206 1.93 -7.71 0.32
N GLY A 207 2.22 -7.52 -0.99
CA GLY A 207 2.68 -8.61 -1.85
C GLY A 207 4.18 -8.87 -1.67
N ALA A 208 4.56 -9.99 -1.07
CA ALA A 208 5.93 -10.39 -0.85
C ALA A 208 6.17 -11.85 -1.25
N THR A 209 7.40 -12.18 -1.67
CA THR A 209 7.81 -13.54 -2.00
C THR A 209 9.22 -13.75 -1.48
N LEU A 210 9.43 -14.84 -0.74
CA LEU A 210 10.74 -15.24 -0.27
C LEU A 210 11.68 -15.46 -1.46
N GLU A 211 12.95 -15.20 -1.26
CA GLU A 211 13.92 -15.13 -2.34
C GLU A 211 14.00 -16.44 -3.16
N GLU A 212 14.02 -17.58 -2.48
CA GLU A 212 14.07 -18.92 -3.04
C GLU A 212 12.84 -19.30 -3.87
N ALA A 213 11.71 -18.63 -3.66
CA ALA A 213 10.46 -18.88 -4.39
C ALA A 213 10.19 -17.84 -5.50
N ARG A 214 11.08 -16.89 -5.70
CA ARG A 214 10.93 -15.89 -6.78
C ARG A 214 10.98 -16.57 -8.15
N GLY A 215 10.17 -16.05 -9.07
CA GLY A 215 10.06 -16.60 -10.42
C GLY A 215 9.19 -17.85 -10.55
N ARG A 216 8.72 -18.46 -9.47
CA ARG A 216 7.90 -19.67 -9.45
C ARG A 216 6.39 -19.43 -9.61
N GLY A 217 5.94 -18.18 -9.77
CA GLY A 217 4.52 -17.86 -10.02
C GLY A 217 3.70 -17.47 -8.80
N CYS A 218 4.25 -17.46 -7.58
CA CYS A 218 3.51 -17.15 -6.34
C CYS A 218 2.73 -15.83 -6.41
N GLN A 219 3.33 -14.75 -6.92
CA GLN A 219 2.63 -13.45 -7.05
C GLN A 219 1.50 -13.51 -8.07
N THR A 220 1.64 -14.29 -9.14
CA THR A 220 0.57 -14.50 -10.12
C THR A 220 -0.61 -15.24 -9.48
N ALA A 221 -0.35 -16.29 -8.71
CA ALA A 221 -1.37 -17.05 -7.99
C ALA A 221 -2.10 -16.17 -6.95
N LEU A 222 -1.33 -15.39 -6.15
CA LEU A 222 -1.88 -14.46 -5.16
C LEU A 222 -2.71 -13.34 -5.80
N LEU A 223 -2.27 -12.75 -6.92
CA LEU A 223 -3.04 -11.75 -7.65
C LEU A 223 -4.34 -12.37 -8.17
N ARG A 224 -4.25 -13.54 -8.81
CA ARG A 224 -5.41 -14.26 -9.32
C ARG A 224 -6.45 -14.51 -8.23
N ARG A 225 -6.04 -15.06 -7.08
CA ARG A 225 -6.93 -15.35 -5.96
C ARG A 225 -7.61 -14.09 -5.44
N ARG A 226 -6.85 -13.03 -5.16
CA ARG A 226 -7.39 -11.77 -4.64
C ARG A 226 -8.35 -11.10 -5.61
N MET A 227 -8.06 -11.12 -6.93
CA MET A 227 -8.95 -10.60 -7.96
C MET A 227 -10.26 -11.37 -8.02
N SER A 228 -10.21 -12.71 -7.95
CA SER A 228 -11.41 -13.56 -7.94
C SER A 228 -12.27 -13.30 -6.71
N ASP A 229 -11.65 -13.18 -5.56
CA ASP A 229 -12.34 -12.95 -4.29
C ASP A 229 -12.92 -11.54 -4.19
N ALA A 230 -12.24 -10.52 -4.73
CA ALA A 230 -12.78 -9.17 -4.84
C ALA A 230 -14.00 -9.10 -5.76
N ALA A 231 -13.96 -9.81 -6.89
CA ALA A 231 -15.12 -9.92 -7.80
C ALA A 231 -16.31 -10.62 -7.11
N ALA A 232 -16.04 -11.73 -6.41
CA ALA A 232 -17.06 -12.46 -5.65
C ALA A 232 -17.65 -11.62 -4.50
N ALA A 233 -16.87 -10.73 -3.91
CA ALA A 233 -17.32 -9.78 -2.88
C ALA A 233 -18.10 -8.58 -3.44
N GLY A 234 -18.31 -8.50 -4.77
CA GLY A 234 -19.05 -7.41 -5.40
C GLY A 234 -18.32 -6.07 -5.45
N CYS A 235 -16.98 -6.09 -5.38
CA CYS A 235 -16.20 -4.87 -5.56
C CYS A 235 -16.42 -4.30 -6.96
N ARG A 236 -16.49 -2.96 -7.09
CA ARG A 236 -16.61 -2.27 -8.39
C ARG A 236 -15.25 -1.88 -8.97
N THR A 237 -14.23 -1.79 -8.14
CA THR A 237 -12.87 -1.37 -8.55
C THR A 237 -11.83 -2.14 -7.74
N LEU A 238 -10.77 -2.55 -8.40
CA LEU A 238 -9.56 -3.05 -7.78
C LEU A 238 -8.47 -1.99 -7.88
N LEU A 239 -7.79 -1.74 -6.77
CA LEU A 239 -6.67 -0.82 -6.64
C LEU A 239 -5.42 -1.61 -6.24
N VAL A 240 -4.28 -1.27 -6.80
CA VAL A 240 -2.98 -1.78 -6.36
C VAL A 240 -1.91 -0.70 -6.61
N GLU A 241 -0.89 -0.67 -5.78
CA GLU A 241 0.24 0.21 -6.01
C GLU A 241 1.56 -0.54 -6.04
N THR A 242 2.52 0.06 -6.72
CA THR A 242 3.94 -0.29 -6.63
C THR A 242 4.78 0.94 -6.94
N GLY A 243 6.07 0.87 -6.64
CA GLY A 243 6.95 1.96 -6.97
C GLY A 243 7.00 2.26 -8.48
N GLU A 244 7.27 3.51 -8.81
CA GLU A 244 7.45 3.94 -10.21
C GLU A 244 8.55 3.17 -10.93
N ARG A 245 8.52 3.18 -12.26
CA ARG A 245 9.61 2.64 -13.05
C ARG A 245 10.81 3.58 -13.01
N VAL A 246 11.91 3.07 -12.51
CA VAL A 246 13.19 3.75 -12.56
C VAL A 246 14.10 2.99 -13.53
N PRO A 247 14.78 3.66 -14.46
CA PRO A 247 15.75 3.02 -15.33
C PRO A 247 16.74 2.16 -14.53
N ASP A 248 17.12 1.02 -15.07
CA ASP A 248 18.10 0.08 -14.50
C ASP A 248 17.73 -0.55 -13.14
N ARG A 249 16.49 -0.40 -12.69
CA ARG A 249 15.97 -1.08 -11.49
C ARG A 249 14.99 -2.19 -11.84
N PRO A 250 15.00 -3.30 -11.07
CA PRO A 250 14.01 -4.36 -11.24
C PRO A 250 12.58 -3.83 -11.07
N ALA A 251 11.71 -4.14 -12.02
CA ALA A 251 10.31 -3.74 -12.01
C ALA A 251 9.38 -4.98 -12.06
N ALA A 252 9.70 -6.02 -11.28
CA ALA A 252 8.96 -7.28 -11.32
C ALA A 252 7.49 -7.10 -10.90
N SER A 253 7.23 -6.41 -9.79
CA SER A 253 5.87 -6.12 -9.32
C SER A 253 5.08 -5.35 -10.36
N TYR A 254 5.66 -4.29 -10.92
CA TYR A 254 5.05 -3.48 -11.95
C TYR A 254 4.62 -4.31 -13.18
N ARG A 255 5.53 -5.17 -13.67
CA ARG A 255 5.22 -6.06 -14.80
C ARG A 255 4.13 -7.08 -14.46
N ASN A 256 4.13 -7.63 -13.26
CA ASN A 256 3.13 -8.60 -12.83
C ASN A 256 1.74 -7.95 -12.72
N ILE A 257 1.66 -6.73 -12.21
CA ILE A 257 0.43 -5.95 -12.12
C ILE A 257 -0.15 -5.69 -13.52
N LEU A 258 0.67 -5.21 -14.47
CA LEU A 258 0.23 -5.00 -15.86
C LEU A 258 -0.20 -6.31 -16.54
N LYS A 259 0.54 -7.41 -16.35
CA LYS A 259 0.16 -8.72 -16.87
C LYS A 259 -1.16 -9.25 -16.29
N ALA A 260 -1.46 -8.87 -15.06
CA ALA A 260 -2.74 -9.17 -14.44
C ALA A 260 -3.91 -8.32 -14.96
N GLY A 261 -3.65 -7.41 -15.91
CA GLY A 261 -4.66 -6.59 -16.57
C GLY A 261 -5.04 -5.33 -15.78
N PHE A 262 -4.22 -4.93 -14.84
CA PHE A 262 -4.36 -3.60 -14.23
C PHE A 262 -3.80 -2.54 -15.17
N GLU A 263 -4.35 -1.33 -15.06
CA GLU A 263 -3.98 -0.18 -15.87
C GLU A 263 -3.46 0.94 -14.99
N GLU A 264 -2.47 1.67 -15.51
CA GLU A 264 -1.89 2.83 -14.84
C GLU A 264 -2.96 3.92 -14.71
N ALA A 265 -3.23 4.36 -13.48
CA ALA A 265 -4.15 5.44 -13.19
C ALA A 265 -3.40 6.76 -13.03
N TYR A 266 -2.54 6.88 -12.03
CA TYR A 266 -1.73 8.07 -11.80
C TYR A 266 -0.49 7.77 -10.97
N LEU A 267 0.54 8.59 -11.13
CA LEU A 267 1.69 8.63 -10.21
C LEU A 267 1.34 9.50 -9.02
N ARG A 268 1.57 8.99 -7.82
CA ARG A 268 1.49 9.73 -6.57
C ARG A 268 2.91 10.05 -6.10
N PRO A 269 3.39 11.29 -6.27
CA PRO A 269 4.70 11.69 -5.79
C PRO A 269 4.75 11.72 -4.27
N ASN A 270 5.88 11.33 -3.73
CA ASN A 270 6.26 11.57 -2.36
C ASN A 270 7.22 12.76 -2.32
N TRP A 271 6.97 13.68 -1.44
CA TRP A 271 7.79 14.87 -1.24
C TRP A 271 8.65 14.68 0.00
N GLN A 272 9.86 15.18 -0.08
CA GLN A 272 10.83 15.12 1.02
C GLN A 272 11.70 16.36 1.04
N ARG A 273 12.29 16.65 2.18
CA ARG A 273 13.40 17.61 2.21
C ARG A 273 14.64 16.99 1.59
N PRO A 274 15.43 17.77 0.82
CA PRO A 274 16.75 17.36 0.37
C PRO A 274 17.63 16.89 1.55
N SER A 275 18.49 15.90 1.31
CA SER A 275 19.40 15.34 2.32
C SER A 275 20.57 16.27 2.57
#